data_84ab8b6e064dc5ccea64e4f929a65983
#
_entry.id   84ab8b6e064dc5ccea64e4f929a65983
#
_cell.length_a   1.000
_cell.length_b   1.000
_cell.length_c   1.000
_cell.angle_alpha   90.00
_cell.angle_beta   90.00
_cell.angle_gamma   90.00
#
_symmetry.space_group_name_H-M   'P 1'
#
loop_
_entity.id
_entity.type
_entity.pdbx_description
1 polymer ?
#
loop_
_entity_poly.entity_id
_entity_poly.type
_entity_poly.pdbx_seq_one_letter_code
_entity_poly.pdbx_strand_id
1 'polypeptide(L)'
;MAITIQNHELQVTLKALGATMTSITDSQGVEYLWQGDATYWGGQAPILFPICGSVRNDCVIYRPAQAPHFTGIIPRHGFVRHKTFDYDYISDSSVRFTIKSSKEMLINYPYRFSLEITYTLRNKSIAITYIVKNLESEKNMPYAIGAHPGFNCPLFEKEVFSDYYLEFEQFETCTIPESFPDTGLLDLQARHPFLENQKQLSLNHA
;
A
#
# COMPACT_ATOMS: atom_id res chain seq x y z
N MET A 1 -0.83 -18.41 9.61
CA MET A 1 0.27 -19.19 8.99
C MET A 1 1.10 -18.22 8.20
N ALA A 2 2.42 -18.23 8.35
CA ALA A 2 3.33 -17.41 7.57
C ALA A 2 3.51 -18.01 6.17
N ILE A 3 3.55 -17.17 5.16
CA ILE A 3 3.75 -17.52 3.75
C ILE A 3 5.11 -16.96 3.37
N THR A 4 6.06 -17.82 2.96
CA THR A 4 7.43 -17.38 2.70
C THR A 4 7.82 -17.70 1.27
N ILE A 5 8.40 -16.72 0.59
CA ILE A 5 9.07 -16.89 -0.70
C ILE A 5 10.54 -16.49 -0.54
N GLN A 6 11.43 -17.17 -1.28
CA GLN A 6 12.86 -16.93 -1.16
C GLN A 6 13.62 -17.17 -2.46
N ASN A 7 14.75 -16.52 -2.58
CA ASN A 7 15.79 -16.81 -3.56
C ASN A 7 17.16 -16.76 -2.85
N HIS A 8 18.26 -16.74 -3.60
CA HIS A 8 19.62 -16.72 -3.01
C HIS A 8 20.01 -15.37 -2.37
N GLU A 9 19.25 -14.30 -2.62
CA GLU A 9 19.51 -12.94 -2.10
C GLU A 9 18.54 -12.52 -1.01
N LEU A 10 17.25 -12.88 -1.15
CA LEU A 10 16.16 -12.38 -0.30
C LEU A 10 15.26 -13.50 0.20
N GLN A 11 14.78 -13.33 1.42
CA GLN A 11 13.62 -14.04 1.95
C GLN A 11 12.54 -13.02 2.32
N VAL A 12 11.31 -13.26 1.86
CA VAL A 12 10.15 -12.41 2.15
C VAL A 12 9.06 -13.24 2.80
N THR A 13 8.61 -12.78 3.95
CA THR A 13 7.49 -13.40 4.67
C THR A 13 6.25 -12.54 4.50
N LEU A 14 5.12 -13.20 4.23
CA LEU A 14 3.82 -12.58 4.01
C LEU A 14 2.75 -13.23 4.87
N LYS A 15 1.61 -12.58 4.99
CA LYS A 15 0.39 -13.13 5.59
C LYS A 15 -0.80 -12.99 4.65
N ALA A 16 -1.72 -13.94 4.68
CA ALA A 16 -2.93 -13.93 3.86
C ALA A 16 -3.87 -12.76 4.21
N LEU A 17 -3.88 -12.32 5.47
CA LEU A 17 -4.64 -11.14 5.88
C LEU A 17 -4.01 -9.89 5.24
N GLY A 18 -4.77 -9.27 4.33
CA GLY A 18 -4.36 -8.10 3.57
C GLY A 18 -3.30 -8.36 2.51
N ALA A 19 -2.94 -9.64 2.24
CA ALA A 19 -1.82 -10.02 1.34
C ALA A 19 -0.53 -9.24 1.65
N THR A 20 -0.22 -9.03 2.92
CA THR A 20 0.76 -8.06 3.42
C THR A 20 2.12 -8.72 3.66
N MET A 21 3.20 -8.07 3.22
CA MET A 21 4.56 -8.42 3.65
C MET A 21 4.75 -8.11 5.14
N THR A 22 5.43 -8.99 5.84
CA THR A 22 5.72 -8.86 7.28
C THR A 22 7.20 -8.92 7.61
N SER A 23 8.04 -9.34 6.66
CA SER A 23 9.49 -9.35 6.79
C SER A 23 10.14 -9.36 5.41
N ILE A 24 11.25 -8.69 5.27
CA ILE A 24 12.13 -8.68 4.09
C ILE A 24 13.56 -8.79 4.63
N THR A 25 14.16 -9.97 4.52
CA THR A 25 15.54 -10.17 4.96
C THR A 25 16.45 -10.53 3.79
N ASP A 26 17.71 -10.09 3.86
CA ASP A 26 18.74 -10.52 2.93
C ASP A 26 19.48 -11.78 3.44
N SER A 27 20.46 -12.23 2.67
CA SER A 27 21.31 -13.40 2.99
C SER A 27 22.20 -13.19 4.23
N GLN A 28 22.34 -11.96 4.73
CA GLN A 28 23.07 -11.60 5.95
C GLN A 28 22.14 -11.46 7.18
N GLY A 29 20.84 -11.58 6.97
CA GLY A 29 19.83 -11.47 8.02
C GLY A 29 19.43 -10.03 8.35
N VAL A 30 19.78 -9.05 7.51
CA VAL A 30 19.34 -7.66 7.68
C VAL A 30 17.84 -7.57 7.39
N GLU A 31 17.06 -7.11 8.36
CA GLU A 31 15.60 -6.88 8.21
C GLU A 31 15.34 -5.46 7.69
N TYR A 32 14.80 -5.38 6.49
CA TYR A 32 14.51 -4.09 5.83
C TYR A 32 13.12 -3.56 6.16
N LEU A 33 12.17 -4.44 6.49
CA LEU A 33 10.80 -4.02 6.73
C LEU A 33 10.59 -3.63 8.19
N TRP A 34 9.86 -2.55 8.44
CA TRP A 34 9.38 -2.16 9.76
C TRP A 34 8.58 -3.30 10.42
N GLN A 35 8.87 -3.57 11.69
CA GLN A 35 8.31 -4.73 12.38
C GLN A 35 7.00 -4.45 13.15
N GLY A 36 6.39 -3.29 12.91
CA GLY A 36 5.03 -3.01 13.36
C GLY A 36 4.91 -2.72 14.86
N ASP A 37 5.87 -1.98 15.45
CA ASP A 37 5.74 -1.55 16.83
C ASP A 37 4.52 -0.62 16.98
N ALA A 38 3.52 -1.11 17.72
CA ALA A 38 2.26 -0.42 17.91
C ALA A 38 2.39 0.91 18.68
N THR A 39 3.52 1.16 19.36
CA THR A 39 3.82 2.45 20.00
C THR A 39 3.88 3.58 18.99
N TYR A 40 4.34 3.26 17.77
CA TYR A 40 4.48 4.21 16.66
C TYR A 40 3.51 3.91 15.54
N TRP A 41 3.57 2.71 14.97
CA TRP A 41 2.68 2.28 13.89
C TRP A 41 2.64 0.75 13.79
N GLY A 42 1.50 0.16 14.13
CA GLY A 42 1.30 -1.29 14.09
C GLY A 42 1.15 -1.90 12.69
N GLY A 43 1.18 -1.10 11.62
CA GLY A 43 1.22 -1.58 10.23
C GLY A 43 2.64 -1.93 9.79
N GLN A 44 2.76 -2.62 8.66
CA GLN A 44 4.04 -3.00 8.06
C GLN A 44 4.10 -2.65 6.57
N ALA A 45 3.27 -3.28 5.73
CA ALA A 45 3.20 -3.03 4.29
C ALA A 45 1.76 -3.21 3.76
N PRO A 46 0.76 -2.47 4.27
CA PRO A 46 -0.62 -2.68 3.86
C PRO A 46 -0.85 -2.32 2.40
N ILE A 47 -1.74 -3.08 1.76
CA ILE A 47 -2.25 -2.78 0.43
C ILE A 47 -3.50 -1.92 0.57
N LEU A 48 -3.56 -0.84 -0.19
CA LEU A 48 -4.61 0.17 -0.14
C LEU A 48 -5.57 -0.04 -1.31
N PHE A 49 -6.82 -0.38 -1.02
CA PHE A 49 -7.87 -0.56 -2.02
C PHE A 49 -9.26 -0.56 -1.33
N PRO A 50 -10.31 0.03 -1.92
CA PRO A 50 -10.38 0.69 -3.24
C PRO A 50 -10.07 2.17 -3.21
N ILE A 51 -9.55 2.71 -2.12
CA ILE A 51 -9.06 4.09 -2.01
C ILE A 51 -7.67 4.15 -1.38
N CYS A 52 -6.91 5.20 -1.70
CA CYS A 52 -5.69 5.58 -1.02
C CYS A 52 -5.95 6.86 -0.23
N GLY A 53 -5.51 6.92 1.03
CA GLY A 53 -5.79 8.05 1.92
C GLY A 53 -7.18 7.99 2.55
N SER A 54 -7.70 9.14 2.96
CA SER A 54 -9.00 9.29 3.61
C SER A 54 -10.00 10.02 2.71
N VAL A 55 -11.27 9.75 2.94
CA VAL A 55 -12.38 10.51 2.39
C VAL A 55 -13.12 11.20 3.56
N ARG A 56 -13.80 12.31 3.29
CA ARG A 56 -14.50 13.08 4.32
C ARG A 56 -15.56 12.21 5.02
N ASN A 57 -15.46 12.10 6.34
CA ASN A 57 -16.35 11.30 7.19
C ASN A 57 -16.45 9.83 6.74
N ASP A 58 -15.37 9.28 6.17
CA ASP A 58 -15.32 7.93 5.58
C ASP A 58 -16.43 7.67 4.54
N CYS A 59 -17.06 8.70 4.00
CA CYS A 59 -18.24 8.62 3.17
C CYS A 59 -17.88 8.84 1.69
N VAL A 60 -18.26 7.90 0.84
CA VAL A 60 -18.11 7.96 -0.63
C VAL A 60 -19.49 7.93 -1.27
N ILE A 61 -19.76 8.89 -2.17
CA ILE A 61 -20.98 8.89 -2.98
C ILE A 61 -20.64 8.40 -4.37
N TYR A 62 -21.14 7.23 -4.72
CA TYR A 62 -21.03 6.66 -6.06
C TYR A 62 -22.19 7.16 -6.93
N ARG A 63 -21.88 7.67 -8.11
CA ARG A 63 -22.84 8.24 -9.06
C ARG A 63 -22.75 7.52 -10.39
N PRO A 64 -23.30 6.29 -10.50
CA PRO A 64 -23.35 5.59 -11.78
C PRO A 64 -24.27 6.33 -12.75
N ALA A 65 -23.91 6.36 -14.04
CA ALA A 65 -24.61 7.16 -15.05
C ALA A 65 -26.10 6.79 -15.23
N GLN A 66 -26.50 5.54 -14.91
CA GLN A 66 -27.83 5.01 -15.18
C GLN A 66 -28.48 4.33 -13.97
N ALA A 67 -28.02 4.63 -12.75
CA ALA A 67 -28.57 4.05 -11.52
C ALA A 67 -28.66 5.11 -10.41
N PRO A 68 -29.48 4.88 -9.36
CA PRO A 68 -29.54 5.75 -8.19
C PRO A 68 -28.15 5.94 -7.57
N HIS A 69 -27.95 7.11 -6.96
CA HIS A 69 -26.75 7.36 -6.16
C HIS A 69 -26.67 6.36 -5.00
N PHE A 70 -25.47 5.92 -4.73
CA PHE A 70 -25.20 5.00 -3.63
C PHE A 70 -24.15 5.64 -2.70
N THR A 71 -24.39 5.57 -1.41
CA THR A 71 -23.47 6.04 -0.38
C THR A 71 -22.86 4.84 0.33
N GLY A 72 -21.53 4.79 0.35
CA GLY A 72 -20.77 3.75 1.05
C GLY A 72 -19.86 4.34 2.11
N ILE A 73 -19.56 3.56 3.13
CA ILE A 73 -18.58 3.89 4.18
C ILE A 73 -17.29 3.15 3.85
N ILE A 74 -16.25 3.92 3.53
CA ILE A 74 -14.92 3.39 3.18
C ILE A 74 -13.89 3.99 4.15
N PRO A 75 -13.32 3.20 5.05
CA PRO A 75 -12.33 3.70 5.99
C PRO A 75 -11.05 4.13 5.28
N ARG A 76 -10.21 4.92 5.97
CA ARG A 76 -8.87 5.32 5.49
C ARG A 76 -8.14 4.15 4.87
N HIS A 77 -7.65 4.32 3.65
CA HIS A 77 -6.94 3.30 2.85
C HIS A 77 -7.78 2.10 2.39
N GLY A 78 -9.10 2.20 2.47
CA GLY A 78 -9.98 1.12 2.05
C GLY A 78 -10.03 -0.07 3.03
N PHE A 79 -10.52 -1.19 2.55
CA PHE A 79 -10.87 -2.32 3.41
C PHE A 79 -10.09 -3.62 3.12
N VAL A 80 -9.41 -3.76 1.97
CA VAL A 80 -8.79 -5.06 1.61
C VAL A 80 -7.65 -5.47 2.55
N ARG A 81 -6.99 -4.53 3.20
CA ARG A 81 -5.95 -4.77 4.20
C ARG A 81 -6.46 -5.54 5.43
N HIS A 82 -7.78 -5.58 5.64
CA HIS A 82 -8.46 -6.29 6.73
C HIS A 82 -9.20 -7.55 6.26
N LYS A 83 -8.98 -7.97 5.02
CA LYS A 83 -9.62 -9.16 4.43
C LYS A 83 -8.58 -10.24 4.17
N THR A 84 -8.98 -11.48 4.37
CA THR A 84 -8.12 -12.63 4.08
C THR A 84 -8.20 -12.94 2.59
N PHE A 85 -7.05 -13.10 1.97
CA PHE A 85 -6.90 -13.51 0.57
C PHE A 85 -6.67 -15.02 0.49
N ASP A 86 -7.17 -15.65 -0.54
CA ASP A 86 -6.68 -16.94 -0.99
C ASP A 86 -5.28 -16.76 -1.57
N TYR A 87 -4.43 -17.79 -1.51
CA TYR A 87 -3.10 -17.71 -2.09
C TYR A 87 -2.65 -19.04 -2.69
N ASP A 88 -1.78 -18.95 -3.68
CA ASP A 88 -1.08 -20.08 -4.29
C ASP A 88 0.37 -19.71 -4.61
N TYR A 89 1.28 -20.65 -4.37
CA TYR A 89 2.67 -20.52 -4.78
C TYR A 89 2.79 -20.75 -6.29
N ILE A 90 3.45 -19.82 -6.99
CA ILE A 90 3.82 -19.98 -8.40
C ILE A 90 5.16 -20.69 -8.49
N SER A 91 6.07 -20.38 -7.56
CA SER A 91 7.38 -20.99 -7.39
C SER A 91 7.90 -20.72 -5.97
N ASP A 92 9.09 -21.21 -5.63
CA ASP A 92 9.76 -20.90 -4.35
C ASP A 92 10.00 -19.40 -4.15
N SER A 93 10.11 -18.64 -5.24
CA SER A 93 10.36 -17.20 -5.25
C SER A 93 9.15 -16.35 -5.65
N SER A 94 7.96 -16.95 -5.79
CA SER A 94 6.77 -16.22 -6.23
C SER A 94 5.48 -16.78 -5.63
N VAL A 95 4.63 -15.89 -5.11
CA VAL A 95 3.31 -16.20 -4.56
C VAL A 95 2.28 -15.22 -5.07
N ARG A 96 1.09 -15.73 -5.37
CA ARG A 96 -0.07 -14.96 -5.80
C ARG A 96 -1.15 -15.01 -4.74
N PHE A 97 -1.72 -13.84 -4.43
CA PHE A 97 -2.87 -13.66 -3.57
C PHE A 97 -4.06 -13.21 -4.41
N THR A 98 -5.24 -13.73 -4.09
CA THR A 98 -6.46 -13.38 -4.81
C THR A 98 -7.60 -13.13 -3.84
N ILE A 99 -8.38 -12.07 -4.08
CA ILE A 99 -9.64 -11.81 -3.41
C ILE A 99 -10.70 -11.40 -4.42
N LYS A 100 -11.94 -11.84 -4.21
CA LYS A 100 -13.12 -11.38 -4.95
C LYS A 100 -14.03 -10.62 -4.01
N SER A 101 -14.78 -9.67 -4.56
CA SER A 101 -15.83 -8.96 -3.82
C SER A 101 -16.80 -9.93 -3.17
N SER A 102 -17.08 -9.75 -1.88
CA SER A 102 -18.10 -10.47 -1.12
C SER A 102 -19.39 -9.66 -1.00
N LYS A 103 -20.49 -10.29 -0.60
CA LYS A 103 -21.76 -9.58 -0.31
C LYS A 103 -21.57 -8.46 0.71
N GLU A 104 -20.73 -8.69 1.72
CA GLU A 104 -20.39 -7.69 2.75
C GLU A 104 -19.67 -6.46 2.15
N MET A 105 -18.69 -6.68 1.28
CA MET A 105 -17.97 -5.58 0.62
C MET A 105 -18.89 -4.75 -0.28
N LEU A 106 -19.86 -5.40 -0.96
CA LEU A 106 -20.82 -4.73 -1.84
C LEU A 106 -21.77 -3.76 -1.12
N ILE A 107 -21.91 -3.87 0.21
CA ILE A 107 -22.71 -2.93 1.02
C ILE A 107 -22.12 -1.52 0.97
N ASN A 108 -20.79 -1.41 0.91
CA ASN A 108 -20.09 -0.11 0.96
C ASN A 108 -19.35 0.22 -0.35
N TYR A 109 -19.08 -0.78 -1.17
CA TYR A 109 -18.43 -0.62 -2.48
C TYR A 109 -19.21 -1.46 -3.52
N PRO A 110 -20.20 -0.87 -4.22
CA PRO A 110 -21.21 -1.58 -4.98
C PRO A 110 -20.72 -2.07 -6.36
N TYR A 111 -19.50 -2.60 -6.41
CA TYR A 111 -18.86 -3.09 -7.63
C TYR A 111 -18.30 -4.49 -7.39
N ARG A 112 -18.66 -5.43 -8.27
CA ARG A 112 -18.03 -6.74 -8.26
C ARG A 112 -16.66 -6.65 -8.88
N PHE A 113 -15.67 -7.12 -8.15
CA PHE A 113 -14.26 -7.08 -8.56
C PHE A 113 -13.52 -8.36 -8.21
N SER A 114 -12.38 -8.55 -8.85
CA SER A 114 -11.31 -9.43 -8.41
C SER A 114 -10.03 -8.60 -8.31
N LEU A 115 -9.31 -8.76 -7.21
CA LEU A 115 -7.98 -8.21 -7.00
C LEU A 115 -7.00 -9.36 -6.86
N GLU A 116 -5.96 -9.37 -7.70
CA GLU A 116 -4.85 -10.29 -7.63
C GLU A 116 -3.57 -9.50 -7.33
N ILE A 117 -2.75 -10.02 -6.42
CA ILE A 117 -1.46 -9.43 -6.03
C ILE A 117 -0.42 -10.53 -6.11
N THR A 118 0.56 -10.37 -6.98
CA THR A 118 1.65 -11.33 -7.13
C THR A 118 2.96 -10.70 -6.67
N TYR A 119 3.61 -11.36 -5.73
CA TYR A 119 4.95 -11.05 -5.28
C TYR A 119 5.94 -11.99 -5.95
N THR A 120 6.99 -11.45 -6.56
CA THR A 120 8.04 -12.23 -7.23
C THR A 120 9.40 -11.65 -6.90
N LEU A 121 10.30 -12.50 -6.40
CA LEU A 121 11.69 -12.12 -6.14
C LEU A 121 12.52 -12.26 -7.41
N ARG A 122 13.28 -11.22 -7.72
CA ARG A 122 14.21 -11.16 -8.86
C ARG A 122 15.54 -10.60 -8.38
N ASN A 123 16.52 -11.49 -8.12
CA ASN A 123 17.77 -11.12 -7.48
C ASN A 123 17.49 -10.33 -6.16
N LYS A 124 17.97 -9.11 -6.02
CA LYS A 124 17.75 -8.22 -4.87
C LYS A 124 16.49 -7.35 -4.97
N SER A 125 15.54 -7.71 -5.83
CA SER A 125 14.34 -6.93 -6.07
C SER A 125 13.08 -7.73 -5.78
N ILE A 126 12.04 -7.05 -5.31
CA ILE A 126 10.70 -7.58 -5.13
C ILE A 126 9.78 -6.91 -6.16
N ALA A 127 9.32 -7.67 -7.14
CA ALA A 127 8.30 -7.20 -8.08
C ALA A 127 6.91 -7.48 -7.49
N ILE A 128 6.08 -6.45 -7.38
CA ILE A 128 4.69 -6.55 -6.92
C ILE A 128 3.78 -6.21 -8.09
N THR A 129 3.03 -7.18 -8.57
CA THR A 129 2.09 -7.00 -9.68
C THR A 129 0.66 -6.98 -9.15
N TYR A 130 -0.08 -5.95 -9.50
CA TYR A 130 -1.50 -5.79 -9.17
C TYR A 130 -2.35 -6.00 -10.42
N ILE A 131 -3.37 -6.85 -10.33
CA ILE A 131 -4.38 -7.01 -11.37
C ILE A 131 -5.74 -6.75 -10.75
N VAL A 132 -6.36 -5.64 -11.13
CA VAL A 132 -7.73 -5.28 -10.74
C VAL A 132 -8.65 -5.56 -11.90
N LYS A 133 -9.61 -6.46 -11.70
CA LYS A 133 -10.62 -6.79 -12.71
C LYS A 133 -11.98 -6.28 -12.27
N ASN A 134 -12.59 -5.45 -13.09
CA ASN A 134 -14.01 -5.12 -13.00
C ASN A 134 -14.82 -6.33 -13.49
N LEU A 135 -15.68 -6.86 -12.65
CA LEU A 135 -16.55 -7.99 -12.97
C LEU A 135 -18.00 -7.55 -13.29
N GLU A 136 -18.23 -6.23 -13.40
CA GLU A 136 -19.47 -5.66 -13.87
C GLU A 136 -19.47 -5.57 -15.40
N SER A 137 -20.60 -5.91 -16.04
CA SER A 137 -20.70 -5.87 -17.51
C SER A 137 -20.88 -4.46 -18.07
N GLU A 138 -21.54 -3.57 -17.33
CA GLU A 138 -22.00 -2.26 -17.85
C GLU A 138 -21.68 -1.08 -16.94
N LYS A 139 -20.95 -1.31 -15.84
CA LYS A 139 -20.60 -0.26 -14.88
C LYS A 139 -19.11 0.00 -14.88
N ASN A 140 -18.73 1.25 -14.98
CA ASN A 140 -17.37 1.67 -14.68
C ASN A 140 -17.13 1.55 -13.17
N MET A 141 -16.04 0.93 -12.79
CA MET A 141 -15.62 0.74 -11.40
C MET A 141 -14.53 1.73 -11.05
N PRO A 142 -14.82 2.80 -10.31
CA PRO A 142 -13.79 3.73 -9.85
C PRO A 142 -13.01 3.12 -8.70
N TYR A 143 -11.68 3.14 -8.77
CA TYR A 143 -10.81 2.70 -7.68
C TYR A 143 -9.48 3.45 -7.68
N ALA A 144 -8.83 3.43 -6.53
CA ALA A 144 -7.40 3.68 -6.38
C ALA A 144 -6.75 2.47 -5.72
N ILE A 145 -5.50 2.21 -6.08
CA ILE A 145 -4.70 1.14 -5.48
C ILE A 145 -3.32 1.69 -5.13
N GLY A 146 -2.77 1.23 -4.01
CA GLY A 146 -1.45 1.64 -3.56
C GLY A 146 -0.83 0.63 -2.61
N ALA A 147 0.47 0.80 -2.37
CA ALA A 147 1.23 0.10 -1.35
C ALA A 147 1.73 1.12 -0.32
N HIS A 148 1.84 0.68 0.93
CA HIS A 148 2.29 1.52 2.03
C HIS A 148 3.33 0.77 2.90
N PRO A 149 4.49 0.38 2.32
CA PRO A 149 5.54 -0.29 3.09
C PRO A 149 6.22 0.70 4.03
N GLY A 150 6.45 0.29 5.29
CA GLY A 150 7.38 0.93 6.19
C GLY A 150 8.73 0.22 6.11
N PHE A 151 9.80 0.98 5.98
CA PHE A 151 11.15 0.44 6.00
C PHE A 151 11.86 0.84 7.30
N ASN A 152 12.74 -0.05 7.80
CA ASN A 152 13.59 0.27 8.92
C ASN A 152 14.57 1.39 8.53
N CYS A 153 14.67 2.40 9.37
CA CYS A 153 15.62 3.48 9.23
C CYS A 153 15.95 4.06 10.63
N PRO A 154 17.18 3.93 11.10
CA PRO A 154 18.36 3.35 10.44
C PRO A 154 18.26 1.81 10.28
N LEU A 155 19.10 1.24 9.41
CA LEU A 155 19.22 -0.21 9.23
C LEU A 155 20.20 -0.83 10.22
N PHE A 156 21.21 -0.07 10.70
CA PHE A 156 22.26 -0.56 11.56
C PHE A 156 22.39 0.30 12.82
N GLU A 157 22.78 -0.33 13.95
CA GLU A 157 22.81 0.31 15.29
C GLU A 157 23.70 1.57 15.40
N LYS A 158 24.71 1.71 14.53
CA LYS A 158 25.64 2.85 14.58
C LYS A 158 25.21 4.03 13.71
N GLU A 159 24.11 3.90 13.02
CA GLU A 159 23.57 4.89 12.10
C GLU A 159 22.43 5.65 12.76
N VAL A 160 22.16 6.85 12.28
CA VAL A 160 21.02 7.67 12.71
C VAL A 160 20.12 7.99 11.52
N PHE A 161 18.87 8.37 11.77
CA PHE A 161 17.89 8.66 10.75
C PHE A 161 18.36 9.68 9.71
N SER A 162 19.12 10.69 10.14
CA SER A 162 19.65 11.73 9.26
C SER A 162 20.82 11.30 8.38
N ASP A 163 21.34 10.08 8.55
CA ASP A 163 22.36 9.53 7.63
C ASP A 163 21.71 9.03 6.32
N TYR A 164 20.38 8.99 6.27
CA TYR A 164 19.61 8.47 5.16
C TYR A 164 18.95 9.58 4.36
N TYR A 165 18.67 9.27 3.09
CA TYR A 165 17.92 10.14 2.18
C TYR A 165 17.10 9.30 1.20
N LEU A 166 16.10 9.93 0.60
CA LEU A 166 15.40 9.39 -0.56
C LEU A 166 16.05 9.95 -1.81
N GLU A 167 16.44 9.08 -2.74
CA GLU A 167 16.95 9.48 -4.06
C GLU A 167 15.92 9.21 -5.13
N PHE A 168 15.61 10.23 -5.92
CA PHE A 168 14.69 10.15 -7.04
C PHE A 168 15.46 9.83 -8.34
N GLU A 169 14.84 9.09 -9.25
CA GLU A 169 15.43 8.78 -10.56
C GLU A 169 15.67 10.05 -11.38
N GLN A 170 14.77 11.02 -11.28
CA GLN A 170 14.84 12.32 -11.95
C GLN A 170 14.95 13.46 -10.93
N PHE A 171 15.33 14.66 -11.41
CA PHE A 171 15.23 15.88 -10.61
C PHE A 171 13.76 16.24 -10.41
N GLU A 172 13.37 16.46 -9.17
CA GLU A 172 12.00 16.76 -8.78
C GLU A 172 11.83 18.24 -8.42
N THR A 173 10.71 18.80 -8.88
CA THR A 173 10.22 20.12 -8.45
C THR A 173 8.74 19.97 -8.11
N CYS A 174 8.39 20.16 -6.85
CA CYS A 174 6.99 20.01 -6.44
C CYS A 174 6.64 20.89 -5.24
N THR A 175 5.34 21.10 -5.12
CA THR A 175 4.72 21.67 -3.91
C THR A 175 3.90 20.58 -3.22
N ILE A 176 3.76 20.68 -1.91
CA ILE A 176 2.88 19.81 -1.12
C ILE A 176 1.64 20.58 -0.68
N PRO A 177 0.46 19.92 -0.66
CA PRO A 177 -0.75 20.53 -0.10
C PRO A 177 -0.67 20.60 1.42
N GLU A 178 -1.40 21.56 2.01
CA GLU A 178 -1.62 21.57 3.46
C GLU A 178 -2.32 20.27 3.88
N SER A 179 -1.85 19.68 4.97
CA SER A 179 -2.37 18.42 5.48
C SER A 179 -3.04 18.61 6.84
N PHE A 180 -4.13 17.88 7.08
CA PHE A 180 -4.86 17.83 8.33
C PHE A 180 -4.70 16.44 8.95
N PRO A 181 -3.67 16.18 9.79
CA PRO A 181 -3.35 14.86 10.31
C PRO A 181 -4.52 14.18 11.03
N ASP A 182 -5.32 14.94 11.78
CA ASP A 182 -6.46 14.43 12.55
C ASP A 182 -7.53 13.78 11.66
N THR A 183 -7.73 14.33 10.46
CA THR A 183 -8.74 13.86 9.51
C THR A 183 -8.12 13.05 8.36
N GLY A 184 -6.81 13.22 8.11
CA GLY A 184 -6.12 12.70 6.95
C GLY A 184 -6.56 13.34 5.62
N LEU A 185 -7.18 14.53 5.68
CA LEU A 185 -7.58 15.30 4.50
C LEU A 185 -6.49 16.28 4.09
N LEU A 186 -6.59 16.77 2.86
CA LEU A 186 -5.67 17.73 2.27
C LEU A 186 -6.44 18.97 1.78
N ASP A 187 -5.87 20.15 1.98
CA ASP A 187 -6.29 21.36 1.26
C ASP A 187 -5.44 21.53 0.01
N LEU A 188 -6.02 21.23 -1.14
CA LEU A 188 -5.33 21.33 -2.43
C LEU A 188 -5.10 22.78 -2.90
N GLN A 189 -5.78 23.75 -2.29
CA GLN A 189 -5.61 25.18 -2.60
C GLN A 189 -4.45 25.80 -1.81
N ALA A 190 -4.22 25.35 -0.59
CA ALA A 190 -3.10 25.75 0.23
C ALA A 190 -1.90 24.82 -0.06
N ARG A 191 -0.91 25.34 -0.79
CA ARG A 191 0.25 24.56 -1.20
C ARG A 191 1.54 25.27 -0.80
N HIS A 192 2.52 24.47 -0.37
CA HIS A 192 3.84 24.93 0.06
C HIS A 192 4.93 24.39 -0.85
N PRO A 193 5.99 25.17 -1.18
CA PRO A 193 7.18 24.66 -1.84
C PRO A 193 7.77 23.50 -1.04
N PHE A 194 8.26 22.44 -1.73
CA PHE A 194 8.84 21.29 -1.05
C PHE A 194 10.14 20.84 -1.68
N LEU A 195 10.16 20.60 -2.98
CA LEU A 195 11.37 20.28 -3.73
C LEU A 195 11.54 21.31 -4.86
N GLU A 196 12.77 21.74 -5.12
CA GLU A 196 13.10 22.65 -6.20
C GLU A 196 14.37 22.14 -6.90
N ASN A 197 14.18 21.48 -8.05
CA ASN A 197 15.23 20.88 -8.88
C ASN A 197 16.20 20.01 -8.04
N GLN A 198 15.65 19.15 -7.20
CA GLN A 198 16.40 18.28 -6.29
C GLN A 198 16.22 16.83 -6.66
N LYS A 199 17.28 16.05 -6.56
CA LYS A 199 17.27 14.61 -6.76
C LYS A 199 17.24 13.82 -5.45
N GLN A 200 17.56 14.48 -4.33
CA GLN A 200 17.62 13.86 -3.02
C GLN A 200 16.76 14.62 -2.01
N LEU A 201 16.09 13.88 -1.16
CA LEU A 201 15.40 14.37 0.02
C LEU A 201 16.05 13.75 1.25
N SER A 202 16.83 14.56 1.99
CA SER A 202 17.44 14.14 3.24
C SER A 202 16.38 13.89 4.31
N LEU A 203 16.54 12.81 5.08
CA LEU A 203 15.67 12.53 6.21
C LEU A 203 16.11 13.33 7.43
N ASN A 204 15.16 13.94 8.12
CA ASN A 204 15.40 14.70 9.35
C ASN A 204 14.16 14.64 10.26
N HIS A 205 14.36 14.99 11.52
CA HIS A 205 13.28 15.17 12.50
C HIS A 205 12.89 16.66 12.51
N ALA A 206 12.17 17.12 11.51
CA ALA A 206 11.68 18.49 11.44
C ALA A 206 10.33 18.64 12.16
#